data_36a448795e2b26cd95bd9d1f906dc1d9
#
_entry.id   36a448795e2b26cd95bd9d1f906dc1d9
#
_cell.length_a   1.000
_cell.length_b   1.000
_cell.length_c   1.000
_cell.angle_alpha   90.00
_cell.angle_beta   90.00
_cell.angle_gamma   90.00
#
_symmetry.space_group_name_H-M   'P 1'
#
loop_
_entity.id
_entity.type
_entity.pdbx_description
1 polymer ?
#
loop_
_entity_poly.entity_id
_entity_poly.type
_entity_poly.pdbx_seq_one_letter_code
_entity_poly.pdbx_strand_id
1 'polypeptide(L)'
;MLETYLQDLAEVVNLDCGSANCEGVTKVANIMKRHFDSIGFATELVDLGPKAGKGLFATNKPGAEKFDIMFNAHLDTVFPDGTAAARPFKVEDGKVTGPGCADCKAGVIAIFHALKNARKEDLDRLAIAVCYNPDEEISSLSSREWLQQMASKCKRAIVCEPGRATGAFVRSRKGRSVWNVVVHGVAAHAGNNPQDG
;
A
#
# COMPACT_ATOMS: atom_id res chain seq x y z
N MET A 1 7.74 21.80 -5.50
CA MET A 1 6.88 20.79 -4.85
C MET A 1 6.37 19.72 -5.82
N LEU A 2 5.63 20.06 -6.90
CA LEU A 2 5.12 19.06 -7.85
C LEU A 2 6.23 18.26 -8.53
N GLU A 3 7.27 18.92 -8.99
CA GLU A 3 8.41 18.28 -9.67
C GLU A 3 9.08 17.22 -8.77
N THR A 4 9.39 17.58 -7.54
CA THR A 4 10.00 16.65 -6.58
C THR A 4 9.06 15.47 -6.27
N TYR A 5 7.75 15.73 -6.14
CA TYR A 5 6.75 14.68 -5.98
C TYR A 5 6.75 13.70 -7.15
N LEU A 6 6.80 14.22 -8.38
CA LEU A 6 6.83 13.40 -9.60
C LEU A 6 8.13 12.60 -9.73
N GLN A 7 9.27 13.15 -9.31
CA GLN A 7 10.56 12.43 -9.26
C GLN A 7 10.49 11.26 -8.26
N ASP A 8 10.03 11.52 -7.03
CA ASP A 8 9.89 10.49 -6.00
C ASP A 8 8.87 9.41 -6.42
N LEU A 9 7.77 9.80 -7.08
CA LEU A 9 6.79 8.86 -7.61
C LEU A 9 7.38 8.01 -8.74
N ALA A 10 8.18 8.60 -9.64
CA ALA A 10 8.84 7.87 -10.71
C ALA A 10 9.80 6.79 -10.17
N GLU A 11 10.53 7.09 -9.08
CA GLU A 11 11.44 6.14 -8.45
C GLU A 11 10.73 4.84 -8.06
N VAL A 12 9.54 4.93 -7.46
CA VAL A 12 8.80 3.75 -7.02
C VAL A 12 7.93 3.12 -8.11
N VAL A 13 7.42 3.91 -9.07
CA VAL A 13 6.59 3.39 -10.19
C VAL A 13 7.42 2.55 -11.15
N ASN A 14 8.68 2.89 -11.36
CA ASN A 14 9.60 2.16 -12.26
C ASN A 14 10.17 0.87 -11.65
N LEU A 15 9.62 0.41 -10.53
CA LEU A 15 9.96 -0.87 -9.91
C LEU A 15 8.81 -1.86 -10.05
N ASP A 16 9.12 -3.07 -10.50
CA ASP A 16 8.20 -4.19 -10.41
C ASP A 16 8.04 -4.60 -8.94
N CYS A 17 6.82 -4.55 -8.45
CA CYS A 17 6.47 -4.86 -7.06
C CYS A 17 5.06 -5.48 -6.96
N GLY A 18 4.72 -6.41 -7.85
CA GLY A 18 3.53 -7.24 -7.68
C GLY A 18 3.56 -7.96 -6.34
N SER A 19 2.40 -8.25 -5.73
CA SER A 19 2.32 -8.85 -4.38
C SER A 19 3.15 -10.12 -4.23
N ALA A 20 3.34 -10.90 -5.32
CA ALA A 20 4.19 -12.10 -5.34
C ALA A 20 5.70 -11.78 -5.41
N ASN A 21 6.09 -10.58 -5.84
CA ASN A 21 7.47 -10.14 -5.90
C ASN A 21 7.90 -9.51 -4.57
N CYS A 22 8.13 -10.36 -3.56
CA CYS A 22 8.52 -9.91 -2.22
C CYS A 22 9.79 -9.05 -2.20
N GLU A 23 10.74 -9.31 -3.11
CA GLU A 23 11.96 -8.51 -3.25
C GLU A 23 11.65 -7.11 -3.79
N GLY A 24 10.84 -7.01 -4.84
CA GLY A 24 10.41 -5.75 -5.43
C GLY A 24 9.64 -4.88 -4.43
N VAL A 25 8.68 -5.45 -3.72
CA VAL A 25 7.94 -4.76 -2.64
C VAL A 25 8.88 -4.28 -1.54
N THR A 26 9.85 -5.12 -1.14
CA THR A 26 10.85 -4.74 -0.13
C THR A 26 11.77 -3.61 -0.62
N LYS A 27 12.08 -3.54 -1.91
CA LYS A 27 12.82 -2.40 -2.50
C LYS A 27 12.03 -1.10 -2.35
N VAL A 28 10.74 -1.12 -2.64
CA VAL A 28 9.86 0.06 -2.44
C VAL A 28 9.81 0.45 -0.97
N ALA A 29 9.68 -0.51 -0.03
CA ALA A 29 9.72 -0.26 1.40
C ALA A 29 11.02 0.43 1.83
N ASN A 30 12.17 -0.02 1.31
CA ASN A 30 13.48 0.57 1.59
C ASN A 30 13.63 2.00 1.05
N ILE A 31 13.06 2.29 -0.13
CA ILE A 31 13.02 3.65 -0.68
C ILE A 31 12.24 4.54 0.28
N MET A 32 11.04 4.13 0.66
CA MET A 32 10.21 4.91 1.56
C MET A 32 10.81 5.06 2.95
N LYS A 33 11.52 4.03 3.43
CA LYS A 33 12.31 4.13 4.66
C LYS A 33 13.32 5.28 4.60
N ARG A 34 14.14 5.33 3.53
CA ARG A 34 15.11 6.43 3.34
C ARG A 34 14.44 7.80 3.29
N HIS A 35 13.29 7.90 2.63
CA HIS A 35 12.52 9.14 2.58
C HIS A 35 12.09 9.60 3.99
N PHE A 36 11.50 8.71 4.79
CA PHE A 36 11.08 9.05 6.15
C PHE A 36 12.25 9.31 7.10
N ASP A 37 13.35 8.54 6.99
CA ASP A 37 14.59 8.81 7.72
C ASP A 37 15.10 10.23 7.43
N SER A 38 15.02 10.69 6.17
CA SER A 38 15.48 12.01 5.75
C SER A 38 14.75 13.19 6.38
N ILE A 39 13.54 12.97 6.88
CA ILE A 39 12.72 13.97 7.58
C ILE A 39 12.65 13.73 9.09
N GLY A 40 13.52 12.85 9.62
CA GLY A 40 13.68 12.61 11.06
C GLY A 40 12.63 11.71 11.70
N PHE A 41 11.86 10.96 10.91
CA PHE A 41 10.99 9.91 11.44
C PHE A 41 11.82 8.69 11.84
N ALA A 42 11.44 8.05 12.93
CA ALA A 42 11.95 6.72 13.27
C ALA A 42 11.24 5.69 12.40
N THR A 43 12.01 4.80 11.77
CA THR A 43 11.48 3.84 10.78
C THR A 43 11.88 2.41 11.10
N GLU A 44 11.01 1.47 10.74
CA GLU A 44 11.23 0.04 10.89
C GLU A 44 10.68 -0.70 9.65
N LEU A 45 11.48 -1.61 9.10
CA LEU A 45 10.99 -2.59 8.11
C LEU A 45 10.34 -3.74 8.87
N VAL A 46 9.04 -3.90 8.69
CA VAL A 46 8.24 -4.91 9.40
C VAL A 46 8.31 -6.25 8.67
N ASP A 47 8.73 -7.28 9.37
CA ASP A 47 8.70 -8.65 8.86
C ASP A 47 7.31 -9.25 9.04
N LEU A 48 6.65 -9.55 7.93
CA LEU A 48 5.30 -10.10 7.89
C LEU A 48 5.26 -11.55 7.38
N GLY A 49 6.42 -12.21 7.45
CA GLY A 49 6.59 -13.61 7.07
C GLY A 49 7.06 -13.82 5.62
N PRO A 50 7.34 -15.07 5.26
CA PRO A 50 8.05 -15.40 4.03
C PRO A 50 7.23 -15.24 2.74
N LYS A 51 5.93 -15.00 2.85
CA LYS A 51 5.00 -14.87 1.71
C LYS A 51 4.72 -13.42 1.30
N ALA A 52 5.32 -12.46 2.00
CA ALA A 52 5.14 -11.05 1.73
C ALA A 52 6.49 -10.33 1.70
N GLY A 53 6.56 -9.22 0.96
CA GLY A 53 7.65 -8.26 1.11
C GLY A 53 7.63 -7.62 2.50
N LYS A 54 8.63 -6.80 2.81
CA LYS A 54 8.64 -6.06 4.08
C LYS A 54 7.61 -4.93 4.04
N GLY A 55 6.86 -4.78 5.14
CA GLY A 55 6.11 -3.56 5.40
C GLY A 55 7.02 -2.45 5.92
N LEU A 56 6.49 -1.24 6.00
CA LEU A 56 7.18 -0.10 6.60
C LEU A 56 6.31 0.50 7.72
N PHE A 57 6.89 0.63 8.88
CA PHE A 57 6.39 1.50 9.95
C PHE A 57 7.29 2.74 10.05
N ALA A 58 6.67 3.93 10.16
CA ALA A 58 7.39 5.17 10.43
C ALA A 58 6.61 6.04 11.44
N THR A 59 7.32 6.76 12.30
CA THR A 59 6.71 7.63 13.30
C THR A 59 7.59 8.83 13.63
N ASN A 60 6.95 9.96 13.92
CA ASN A 60 7.63 11.15 14.46
C ASN A 60 7.78 11.13 15.98
N LYS A 61 7.20 10.12 16.67
CA LYS A 61 7.26 9.96 18.14
C LYS A 61 7.72 8.55 18.50
N PRO A 62 9.02 8.26 18.38
CA PRO A 62 9.54 6.95 18.77
C PRO A 62 9.23 6.65 20.25
N GLY A 63 8.82 5.41 20.53
CA GLY A 63 8.38 4.98 21.86
C GLY A 63 6.94 5.32 22.23
N ALA A 64 6.18 6.00 21.37
CA ALA A 64 4.75 6.22 21.62
C ALA A 64 3.96 4.92 21.54
N GLU A 65 3.13 4.66 22.54
CA GLU A 65 2.23 3.50 22.57
C GLU A 65 0.90 3.76 21.85
N LYS A 66 0.51 5.04 21.71
CA LYS A 66 -0.73 5.50 21.07
C LYS A 66 -0.44 6.65 20.12
N PHE A 67 -1.22 6.72 19.04
CA PHE A 67 -1.07 7.72 18.00
C PHE A 67 -2.37 8.52 17.81
N ASP A 68 -2.23 9.78 17.45
CA ASP A 68 -3.37 10.63 17.12
C ASP A 68 -3.94 10.30 15.75
N ILE A 69 -3.05 9.93 14.82
CA ILE A 69 -3.40 9.59 13.45
C ILE A 69 -2.47 8.51 12.88
N MET A 70 -3.07 7.59 12.12
CA MET A 70 -2.36 6.64 11.28
C MET A 70 -2.61 6.98 9.81
N PHE A 71 -1.56 7.07 9.03
CA PHE A 71 -1.63 7.05 7.57
C PHE A 71 -1.32 5.64 7.08
N ASN A 72 -2.12 5.13 6.15
CA ASN A 72 -1.92 3.83 5.54
C ASN A 72 -1.99 3.93 4.03
N ALA A 73 -1.14 3.17 3.36
CA ALA A 73 -1.14 2.88 1.93
C ALA A 73 -0.44 1.54 1.71
N HIS A 74 -0.54 0.96 0.52
CA HIS A 74 0.15 -0.29 0.21
C HIS A 74 1.30 -0.09 -0.79
N LEU A 75 2.26 -1.03 -0.75
CA LEU A 75 3.48 -0.98 -1.55
C LEU A 75 3.43 -1.86 -2.78
N ASP A 76 2.58 -2.89 -2.74
CA ASP A 76 2.40 -3.88 -3.80
C ASP A 76 1.49 -3.39 -4.93
N THR A 77 1.45 -4.15 -5.99
CA THR A 77 0.58 -3.93 -7.15
C THR A 77 0.07 -5.26 -7.70
N VAL A 78 -0.96 -5.21 -8.55
CA VAL A 78 -1.48 -6.38 -9.28
C VAL A 78 -0.61 -6.80 -10.48
N PHE A 79 0.43 -6.04 -10.83
CA PHE A 79 1.16 -6.20 -12.08
C PHE A 79 2.28 -7.24 -11.97
N PRO A 80 2.46 -8.10 -12.99
CA PRO A 80 3.57 -9.03 -13.05
C PRO A 80 4.90 -8.32 -13.33
N ASP A 81 6.00 -9.02 -13.05
CA ASP A 81 7.35 -8.53 -13.35
C ASP A 81 7.54 -8.25 -14.85
N GLY A 82 8.36 -7.24 -15.15
CA GLY A 82 8.57 -6.70 -16.48
C GLY A 82 7.59 -5.60 -16.88
N THR A 83 6.51 -5.38 -16.08
CA THR A 83 5.51 -4.35 -16.39
C THR A 83 6.09 -2.94 -16.28
N ALA A 84 6.95 -2.69 -15.30
CA ALA A 84 7.59 -1.38 -15.13
C ALA A 84 8.47 -1.02 -16.34
N ALA A 85 9.19 -1.99 -16.91
CA ALA A 85 9.98 -1.79 -18.11
C ALA A 85 9.11 -1.59 -19.37
N ALA A 86 8.00 -2.33 -19.49
CA ALA A 86 7.10 -2.26 -20.65
C ALA A 86 6.21 -0.98 -20.63
N ARG A 87 5.87 -0.46 -19.46
CA ARG A 87 5.04 0.72 -19.25
C ARG A 87 5.64 1.63 -18.17
N PRO A 88 6.83 2.24 -18.42
CA PRO A 88 7.50 3.06 -17.42
C PRO A 88 6.67 4.28 -17.02
N PHE A 89 7.04 4.87 -15.89
CA PHE A 89 6.48 6.14 -15.46
C PHE A 89 6.56 7.18 -16.56
N LYS A 90 5.45 7.86 -16.84
CA LYS A 90 5.34 8.87 -17.89
C LYS A 90 4.42 10.00 -17.47
N VAL A 91 4.81 11.22 -17.84
CA VAL A 91 3.97 12.40 -17.66
C VAL A 91 3.69 12.97 -19.06
N GLU A 92 2.43 12.93 -19.49
CA GLU A 92 1.97 13.45 -20.79
C GLU A 92 0.62 14.15 -20.62
N ASP A 93 0.45 15.30 -21.23
CA ASP A 93 -0.80 16.07 -21.24
C ASP A 93 -1.41 16.28 -19.85
N GLY A 94 -0.56 16.51 -18.84
CA GLY A 94 -0.98 16.71 -17.46
C GLY A 94 -1.46 15.43 -16.75
N LYS A 95 -1.22 14.27 -17.36
CA LYS A 95 -1.55 12.94 -16.79
C LYS A 95 -0.28 12.18 -16.48
N VAL A 96 -0.34 11.42 -15.41
CA VAL A 96 0.73 10.51 -14.98
C VAL A 96 0.27 9.09 -15.23
N THR A 97 1.13 8.27 -15.84
CA THR A 97 0.87 6.85 -16.12
C THR A 97 2.05 5.98 -15.69
N GLY A 98 1.77 4.72 -15.39
CA GLY A 98 2.73 3.71 -14.96
C GLY A 98 2.08 2.66 -14.03
N PRO A 99 2.72 1.51 -13.79
CA PRO A 99 2.15 0.44 -12.96
C PRO A 99 2.04 0.87 -11.50
N GLY A 100 0.82 0.74 -10.94
CA GLY A 100 0.55 1.14 -9.56
C GLY A 100 0.59 2.66 -9.32
N CYS A 101 0.63 3.49 -10.38
CA CYS A 101 0.74 4.94 -10.26
C CYS A 101 -0.41 5.52 -9.44
N ALA A 102 -1.66 5.14 -9.73
CA ALA A 102 -2.83 5.57 -8.96
C ALA A 102 -3.07 4.66 -7.74
N ASP A 103 -2.92 3.36 -7.92
CA ASP A 103 -3.18 2.33 -6.93
C ASP A 103 -1.87 1.62 -6.52
N CYS A 104 -1.23 1.94 -5.35
CA CYS A 104 -1.57 3.22 -4.67
C CYS A 104 -0.29 4.03 -4.41
N LYS A 105 0.74 3.92 -5.32
CA LYS A 105 2.05 4.59 -5.16
C LYS A 105 1.92 6.12 -5.05
N ALA A 106 0.94 6.74 -5.73
CA ALA A 106 0.65 8.15 -5.53
C ALA A 106 0.25 8.46 -4.08
N GLY A 107 -0.56 7.62 -3.46
CA GLY A 107 -0.92 7.73 -2.05
C GLY A 107 0.29 7.59 -1.12
N VAL A 108 1.15 6.60 -1.39
CA VAL A 108 2.42 6.38 -0.66
C VAL A 108 3.28 7.65 -0.67
N ILE A 109 3.53 8.22 -1.84
CA ILE A 109 4.34 9.43 -1.98
C ILE A 109 3.62 10.67 -1.45
N ALA A 110 2.28 10.74 -1.57
CA ALA A 110 1.50 11.86 -1.03
C ALA A 110 1.60 11.96 0.50
N ILE A 111 1.56 10.84 1.22
CA ILE A 111 1.76 10.82 2.67
C ILE A 111 3.13 11.40 3.03
N PHE A 112 4.20 10.93 2.37
CA PHE A 112 5.56 11.44 2.62
C PHE A 112 5.64 12.95 2.37
N HIS A 113 5.17 13.44 1.21
CA HIS A 113 5.23 14.87 0.89
C HIS A 113 4.36 15.72 1.81
N ALA A 114 3.20 15.22 2.24
CA ALA A 114 2.36 15.91 3.21
C ALA A 114 3.09 16.09 4.54
N LEU A 115 3.74 15.04 5.03
CA LEU A 115 4.48 15.08 6.32
C LEU A 115 5.78 15.88 6.20
N LYS A 116 6.52 15.78 5.09
CA LYS A 116 7.72 16.57 4.79
C LYS A 116 7.44 18.07 4.78
N ASN A 117 6.27 18.47 4.29
CA ASN A 117 5.89 19.88 4.17
C ASN A 117 4.93 20.36 5.29
N ALA A 118 4.62 19.51 6.26
CA ALA A 118 3.82 19.88 7.42
C ALA A 118 4.55 20.91 8.30
N ARG A 119 3.80 21.78 8.94
CA ARG A 119 4.39 22.73 9.88
C ARG A 119 4.98 21.94 11.07
N LYS A 120 6.18 22.36 11.50
CA LYS A 120 6.85 21.72 12.62
C LYS A 120 5.97 21.68 13.89
N GLU A 121 5.25 22.76 14.15
CA GLU A 121 4.36 22.87 15.31
C GLU A 121 3.24 21.80 15.30
N ASP A 122 2.70 21.47 14.12
CA ASP A 122 1.69 20.42 13.98
C ASP A 122 2.30 19.04 14.21
N LEU A 123 3.50 18.79 13.67
CA LEU A 123 4.23 17.53 13.91
C LEU A 123 4.64 17.37 15.39
N ASP A 124 5.02 18.47 16.06
CA ASP A 124 5.38 18.43 17.47
C ASP A 124 4.19 18.11 18.39
N ARG A 125 2.99 18.48 17.98
CA ARG A 125 1.73 18.27 18.73
C ARG A 125 1.09 16.92 18.54
N LEU A 126 1.35 16.25 17.42
CA LEU A 126 0.70 15.01 17.03
C LEU A 126 1.66 13.83 17.13
N ALA A 127 1.16 12.72 17.63
CA ALA A 127 1.82 11.41 17.47
C ALA A 127 1.28 10.76 16.19
N ILE A 128 2.14 10.60 15.19
CA ILE A 128 1.80 10.12 13.86
C ILE A 128 2.41 8.73 13.64
N ALA A 129 1.60 7.80 13.15
CA ALA A 129 2.02 6.51 12.63
C ALA A 129 1.82 6.49 11.11
N VAL A 130 2.80 5.99 10.38
CA VAL A 130 2.68 5.63 8.96
C VAL A 130 2.88 4.14 8.84
N CYS A 131 1.94 3.45 8.24
CA CYS A 131 1.95 2.01 8.05
C CYS A 131 1.76 1.68 6.57
N TYR A 132 2.82 1.21 5.91
CA TYR A 132 2.72 0.71 4.53
C TYR A 132 2.76 -0.80 4.52
N ASN A 133 1.72 -1.43 4.02
CA ASN A 133 1.62 -2.87 3.92
C ASN A 133 2.02 -3.40 2.54
N PRO A 134 2.54 -4.62 2.47
CA PRO A 134 3.16 -5.16 1.26
C PRO A 134 2.23 -6.05 0.43
N ASP A 135 0.96 -6.26 0.80
CA ASP A 135 0.12 -7.35 0.30
C ASP A 135 -1.39 -7.01 0.25
N GLU A 136 -1.72 -5.74 -0.02
CA GLU A 136 -3.13 -5.28 -0.09
C GLU A 136 -3.88 -5.97 -1.22
N GLU A 137 -3.28 -6.07 -2.40
CA GLU A 137 -3.86 -6.58 -3.63
C GLU A 137 -4.27 -8.06 -3.55
N ILE A 138 -3.72 -8.77 -2.57
CA ILE A 138 -4.08 -10.15 -2.22
C ILE A 138 -4.83 -10.25 -0.89
N SER A 139 -5.52 -9.17 -0.48
CA SER A 139 -6.36 -9.08 0.71
C SER A 139 -5.61 -9.03 2.05
N SER A 140 -4.40 -8.49 2.06
CA SER A 140 -3.57 -8.27 3.26
C SER A 140 -3.42 -9.53 4.11
N LEU A 141 -3.17 -10.67 3.48
CA LEU A 141 -3.16 -11.97 4.18
C LEU A 141 -2.08 -12.04 5.25
N SER A 142 -0.92 -11.42 5.00
CA SER A 142 0.20 -11.38 5.95
C SER A 142 0.17 -10.15 6.86
N SER A 143 -0.30 -9.01 6.35
CA SER A 143 -0.25 -7.73 7.09
C SER A 143 -1.48 -7.43 7.93
N ARG A 144 -2.58 -8.18 7.79
CA ARG A 144 -3.87 -7.90 8.45
C ARG A 144 -3.77 -7.73 9.96
N GLU A 145 -3.13 -8.68 10.63
CA GLU A 145 -3.02 -8.65 12.09
C GLU A 145 -2.19 -7.46 12.56
N TRP A 146 -1.08 -7.18 11.88
CA TRP A 146 -0.25 -6.02 12.16
C TRP A 146 -1.03 -4.71 11.97
N LEU A 147 -1.75 -4.56 10.86
CA LEU A 147 -2.56 -3.36 10.61
C LEU A 147 -3.66 -3.19 11.67
N GLN A 148 -4.32 -4.27 12.08
CA GLN A 148 -5.32 -4.23 13.16
C GLN A 148 -4.71 -3.80 14.49
N GLN A 149 -3.54 -4.33 14.84
CA GLN A 149 -2.81 -3.93 16.05
C GLN A 149 -2.43 -2.45 16.00
N MET A 150 -1.93 -1.97 14.87
CA MET A 150 -1.57 -0.56 14.71
C MET A 150 -2.81 0.34 14.76
N ALA A 151 -3.88 -0.02 14.06
CA ALA A 151 -5.13 0.74 14.07
C ALA A 151 -5.73 0.85 15.47
N SER A 152 -5.65 -0.20 16.29
CA SER A 152 -6.14 -0.19 17.69
C SER A 152 -5.41 0.81 18.60
N LYS A 153 -4.19 1.21 18.21
CA LYS A 153 -3.38 2.21 18.93
C LYS A 153 -3.66 3.64 18.45
N CYS A 154 -4.46 3.82 17.41
CA CYS A 154 -4.65 5.10 16.75
C CYS A 154 -6.05 5.66 16.97
N LYS A 155 -6.16 6.98 17.19
CA LYS A 155 -7.47 7.65 17.32
C LYS A 155 -8.20 7.77 15.98
N ARG A 156 -7.46 7.91 14.89
CA ARG A 156 -7.95 8.08 13.51
C ARG A 156 -7.04 7.39 12.54
N ALA A 157 -7.59 6.96 11.41
CA ALA A 157 -6.82 6.44 10.29
C ALA A 157 -7.25 7.13 8.98
N ILE A 158 -6.27 7.42 8.14
CA ILE A 158 -6.46 7.86 6.75
C ILE A 158 -5.79 6.84 5.86
N VAL A 159 -6.59 6.21 5.01
CA VAL A 159 -6.13 5.24 4.01
C VAL A 159 -6.02 5.98 2.68
N CYS A 160 -4.80 6.08 2.15
CA CYS A 160 -4.49 6.89 0.96
C CYS A 160 -4.60 6.08 -0.33
N GLU A 161 -5.76 5.49 -0.53
CA GLU A 161 -6.17 4.80 -1.75
C GLU A 161 -6.60 5.79 -2.84
N PRO A 162 -6.74 5.34 -4.11
CA PRO A 162 -7.22 6.17 -5.19
C PRO A 162 -8.55 6.84 -4.87
N GLY A 163 -8.61 8.14 -5.05
CA GLY A 163 -9.86 8.91 -4.94
C GLY A 163 -10.85 8.54 -6.04
N ARG A 164 -12.10 8.95 -5.87
CA ARG A 164 -13.11 8.82 -6.93
C ARG A 164 -12.89 9.89 -8.01
N ALA A 165 -13.36 9.61 -9.23
CA ALA A 165 -13.26 10.55 -10.35
C ALA A 165 -13.85 11.94 -10.03
N THR A 166 -14.78 12.02 -9.10
CA THR A 166 -15.39 13.27 -8.59
C THR A 166 -14.55 13.98 -7.54
N GLY A 167 -13.39 13.41 -7.09
CA GLY A 167 -12.60 13.90 -5.97
C GLY A 167 -13.22 13.60 -4.58
N ALA A 168 -14.32 12.86 -4.52
CA ALA A 168 -14.99 12.55 -3.26
C ALA A 168 -14.19 11.54 -2.42
N PHE A 169 -14.16 11.78 -1.10
CA PHE A 169 -13.63 10.83 -0.13
C PHE A 169 -14.58 9.66 0.10
N VAL A 170 -14.01 8.47 0.28
CA VAL A 170 -14.77 7.28 0.66
C VAL A 170 -14.90 7.24 2.17
N ARG A 171 -16.11 7.43 2.69
CA ARG A 171 -16.42 7.43 4.13
C ARG A 171 -16.79 6.06 4.68
N SER A 172 -17.41 5.22 3.85
CA SER A 172 -17.89 3.89 4.23
C SER A 172 -17.81 2.92 3.05
N ARG A 173 -17.69 1.66 3.36
CA ARG A 173 -17.64 0.54 2.39
C ARG A 173 -18.63 -0.54 2.80
N LYS A 174 -19.07 -1.32 1.81
CA LYS A 174 -19.77 -2.58 2.04
C LYS A 174 -18.78 -3.65 2.49
N GLY A 175 -19.25 -4.65 3.21
CA GLY A 175 -18.47 -5.85 3.52
C GLY A 175 -18.15 -6.65 2.26
N ARG A 176 -17.06 -7.40 2.30
CA ARG A 176 -16.65 -8.36 1.27
C ARG A 176 -16.45 -9.72 1.90
N SER A 177 -16.96 -10.76 1.25
CA SER A 177 -16.68 -12.15 1.61
C SER A 177 -16.17 -12.90 0.37
N VAL A 178 -15.23 -13.80 0.59
CA VAL A 178 -14.72 -14.72 -0.44
C VAL A 178 -15.02 -16.13 0.01
N TRP A 179 -15.65 -16.91 -0.85
CA TRP A 179 -16.05 -18.28 -0.58
C TRP A 179 -15.33 -19.22 -1.54
N ASN A 180 -14.71 -20.26 -1.01
CA ASN A 180 -14.21 -21.38 -1.80
C ASN A 180 -15.21 -22.54 -1.65
N VAL A 181 -15.80 -22.95 -2.76
CA VAL A 181 -16.69 -24.10 -2.80
C VAL A 181 -15.95 -25.23 -3.51
N VAL A 182 -15.72 -26.32 -2.81
CA VAL A 182 -15.08 -27.52 -3.34
C VAL A 182 -16.12 -28.62 -3.38
N VAL A 183 -16.38 -29.14 -4.58
CA VAL A 183 -17.27 -30.29 -4.79
C VAL A 183 -16.42 -31.50 -5.11
N HIS A 184 -16.51 -32.51 -4.27
CA HIS A 184 -15.86 -33.81 -4.50
C HIS A 184 -16.83 -34.74 -5.21
N GLY A 185 -16.48 -35.13 -6.43
CA GLY A 185 -17.32 -36.00 -7.25
C GLY A 185 -16.54 -36.53 -8.45
N VAL A 186 -17.21 -37.29 -9.28
CA VAL A 186 -16.67 -37.74 -10.57
C VAL A 186 -17.03 -36.71 -11.65
N ALA A 187 -16.05 -36.33 -12.45
CA ALA A 187 -16.31 -35.37 -13.55
C ALA A 187 -17.20 -36.03 -14.62
N ALA A 188 -18.36 -35.43 -14.86
CA ALA A 188 -19.29 -35.87 -15.89
C ALA A 188 -19.75 -34.68 -16.76
N HIS A 189 -20.12 -34.98 -17.98
CA HIS A 189 -20.67 -33.96 -18.89
C HIS A 189 -22.10 -33.63 -18.52
N ALA A 190 -22.36 -32.38 -18.15
CA ALA A 190 -23.65 -31.94 -17.61
C ALA A 190 -24.85 -32.17 -18.53
N GLY A 191 -24.66 -32.30 -19.85
CA GLY A 191 -25.72 -32.53 -20.82
C GLY A 191 -25.85 -33.97 -21.32
N ASN A 192 -24.75 -34.75 -21.31
CA ASN A 192 -24.77 -36.10 -21.90
C ASN A 192 -24.96 -37.19 -20.85
N ASN A 193 -24.28 -37.06 -19.70
CA ASN A 193 -24.29 -38.07 -18.65
C ASN A 193 -24.19 -37.44 -17.23
N PRO A 194 -25.17 -36.57 -16.87
CA PRO A 194 -25.13 -35.89 -15.56
C PRO A 194 -25.26 -36.84 -14.37
N GLN A 195 -25.83 -38.03 -14.61
CA GLN A 195 -26.00 -39.07 -13.58
C GLN A 195 -24.70 -39.78 -13.16
N ASP A 196 -23.63 -39.56 -13.91
CA ASP A 196 -22.33 -40.18 -13.62
C ASP A 196 -21.43 -39.30 -12.72
N GLY A 197 -21.91 -38.05 -12.38
CA GLY A 197 -21.23 -37.03 -11.61
C GLY A 197 -21.73 -36.84 -10.18
#